data_f82be3723e0721d7ffec31ea2476233b
#
_entry.id   f82be3723e0721d7ffec31ea2476233b
#
_cell.length_a   1.000
_cell.length_b   1.000
_cell.length_c   1.000
_cell.angle_alpha   90.00
_cell.angle_beta   90.00
_cell.angle_gamma   90.00
#
_symmetry.space_group_name_H-M   'P 1'
#
loop_
_entity.id
_entity.type
_entity.pdbx_description
1 polymer ?
#
loop_
_entity_poly.entity_id
_entity_poly.type
_entity_poly.pdbx_seq_one_letter_code
_entity_poly.pdbx_strand_id
1 'polypeptide(L)'
;MVCHSVPGGVTHLEKGEKGSYIIYMLYLKEPTFAEFTVKNSRFIAEAAFVDTPEGAKEIWHARKVQYDNGGHIVYAFITGPQGNIMGCSDDGEPSGTAGRPMLAVLKGSGLTNVIITAARWFGGTKLGTGGLVRAYSDCARLALENAITAELVPMEEFGVVLPYPYYEQAKRLIDSYGAVIKAEEFGTAVTISCEIVEERVENLKKELRELTCAKCHFL
;
A
#
# COMPACT_ATOMS: atom_id res chain seq x y z
N MET A 1 -7.58 -22.49 -5.60
CA MET A 1 -6.47 -21.56 -5.84
C MET A 1 -6.34 -21.40 -7.35
N VAL A 2 -6.94 -20.39 -7.93
CA VAL A 2 -6.89 -20.13 -9.38
C VAL A 2 -6.30 -18.76 -9.56
N CYS A 3 -4.98 -18.70 -9.85
CA CYS A 3 -4.34 -17.48 -10.31
C CYS A 3 -4.80 -17.17 -11.72
N HIS A 4 -5.59 -16.14 -11.89
CA HIS A 4 -5.79 -15.53 -13.20
C HIS A 4 -4.94 -14.28 -13.27
N SER A 5 -3.85 -14.34 -14.05
CA SER A 5 -3.07 -13.19 -14.47
C SER A 5 -3.94 -12.33 -15.39
N VAL A 6 -4.41 -11.20 -14.85
CA VAL A 6 -5.01 -10.14 -15.67
C VAL A 6 -3.85 -9.24 -16.17
N PRO A 7 -3.77 -8.93 -17.48
CA PRO A 7 -2.75 -7.99 -17.98
C PRO A 7 -3.05 -6.62 -17.39
N GLY A 8 -2.21 -6.14 -16.46
CA GLY A 8 -2.28 -4.77 -15.96
C GLY A 8 -2.41 -4.57 -14.46
N GLY A 9 -2.12 -5.54 -13.64
CA GLY A 9 -2.09 -5.35 -12.19
C GLY A 9 -2.48 -6.64 -11.46
N VAL A 10 -1.65 -7.06 -10.52
CA VAL A 10 -1.97 -8.22 -9.67
C VAL A 10 -2.89 -7.74 -8.55
N THR A 11 -4.19 -7.66 -8.86
CA THR A 11 -5.22 -7.62 -7.83
C THR A 11 -5.57 -9.05 -7.47
N HIS A 12 -5.36 -9.46 -6.24
CA HIS A 12 -5.88 -10.75 -5.76
C HIS A 12 -7.41 -10.59 -5.64
N LEU A 13 -8.15 -11.35 -6.45
CA LEU A 13 -9.61 -11.41 -6.38
C LEU A 13 -9.97 -12.64 -5.55
N GLU A 14 -10.38 -12.48 -4.31
CA GLU A 14 -11.08 -13.54 -3.59
C GLU A 14 -12.58 -13.39 -3.75
N LYS A 15 -13.24 -14.52 -3.94
CA LYS A 15 -14.70 -14.57 -4.03
C LYS A 15 -15.24 -14.56 -2.59
N GLY A 16 -15.71 -13.40 -2.15
CA GLY A 16 -16.41 -13.26 -0.88
C GLY A 16 -17.71 -14.05 -0.83
N GLU A 17 -18.21 -14.30 0.35
CA GLU A 17 -19.55 -14.86 0.57
C GLU A 17 -20.58 -13.91 -0.06
N LYS A 18 -21.44 -14.41 -0.91
CA LYS A 18 -22.47 -13.71 -1.74
C LYS A 18 -22.04 -13.23 -3.13
N GLY A 19 -20.89 -13.69 -3.68
CA GLY A 19 -20.55 -13.38 -5.09
C GLY A 19 -19.96 -11.99 -5.32
N SER A 20 -19.62 -11.27 -4.27
CA SER A 20 -18.79 -10.06 -4.34
C SER A 20 -17.33 -10.45 -4.54
N TYR A 21 -16.58 -9.67 -5.34
CA TYR A 21 -15.14 -9.84 -5.47
C TYR A 21 -14.46 -8.79 -4.61
N ILE A 22 -13.55 -9.24 -3.74
CA ILE A 22 -12.74 -8.38 -2.91
C ILE A 22 -11.46 -8.07 -3.67
N ILE A 23 -11.16 -6.79 -3.82
CA ILE A 23 -9.93 -6.32 -4.44
C ILE A 23 -8.97 -5.95 -3.32
N TYR A 24 -8.02 -6.83 -3.04
CA TYR A 24 -6.92 -6.49 -2.13
C TYR A 24 -5.89 -5.66 -2.87
N MET A 25 -5.55 -4.51 -2.30
CA MET A 25 -4.41 -3.72 -2.77
C MET A 25 -3.13 -4.32 -2.19
N LEU A 26 -2.08 -4.34 -2.99
CA LEU A 26 -0.77 -4.81 -2.55
C LEU A 26 0.10 -3.63 -2.10
N TYR A 27 0.94 -3.84 -1.10
CA TYR A 27 1.97 -2.88 -0.70
C TYR A 27 3.35 -3.54 -0.63
N LEU A 28 4.39 -2.72 -0.68
CA LEU A 28 5.78 -3.15 -0.55
C LEU A 28 6.13 -3.43 0.91
N LYS A 29 6.59 -4.67 1.21
CA LYS A 29 7.08 -5.04 2.56
C LYS A 29 8.48 -4.49 2.84
N GLU A 30 9.32 -4.43 1.83
CA GLU A 30 10.72 -4.03 1.94
C GLU A 30 11.10 -3.09 0.80
N PRO A 31 11.98 -2.11 1.04
CA PRO A 31 12.52 -1.27 -0.04
C PRO A 31 13.26 -2.10 -1.08
N THR A 32 13.16 -1.68 -2.33
CA THR A 32 13.89 -2.30 -3.44
C THR A 32 14.91 -1.35 -4.03
N PHE A 33 15.89 -1.90 -4.72
CA PHE A 33 16.96 -1.17 -5.38
C PHE A 33 17.28 -1.80 -6.73
N ALA A 34 17.45 -0.97 -7.75
CA ALA A 34 17.96 -1.39 -9.05
C ALA A 34 18.91 -0.34 -9.61
N GLU A 35 19.96 -0.77 -10.31
CA GLU A 35 20.90 0.09 -10.96
C GLU A 35 21.17 -0.42 -12.38
N PHE A 36 21.22 0.50 -13.36
CA PHE A 36 21.55 0.17 -14.74
C PHE A 36 22.09 1.39 -15.50
N THR A 37 22.65 1.14 -16.68
CA THR A 37 23.26 2.18 -17.53
C THR A 37 22.66 2.14 -18.94
N VAL A 38 22.31 3.31 -19.47
CA VAL A 38 21.85 3.48 -20.85
C VAL A 38 22.65 4.61 -21.53
N LYS A 39 23.30 4.33 -22.62
CA LYS A 39 24.16 5.30 -23.35
C LYS A 39 25.06 6.11 -22.40
N ASN A 40 25.76 5.44 -21.52
CA ASN A 40 26.59 5.97 -20.45
C ASN A 40 25.90 6.81 -19.38
N SER A 41 24.58 7.08 -19.47
CA SER A 41 23.83 7.63 -18.36
C SER A 41 23.57 6.54 -17.33
N ARG A 42 23.93 6.80 -16.06
CA ARG A 42 23.70 5.91 -14.93
C ARG A 42 22.34 6.21 -14.31
N PHE A 43 21.61 5.16 -13.97
CA PHE A 43 20.32 5.24 -13.30
C PHE A 43 20.33 4.40 -12.04
N ILE A 44 19.82 4.94 -10.96
CA ILE A 44 19.48 4.21 -9.74
C ILE A 44 17.99 4.38 -9.49
N ALA A 45 17.27 3.27 -9.36
CA ALA A 45 15.86 3.24 -9.06
C ALA A 45 15.60 2.55 -7.71
N GLU A 46 14.81 3.16 -6.87
CA GLU A 46 14.44 2.64 -5.55
C GLU A 46 12.94 2.75 -5.35
N ALA A 47 12.33 1.69 -4.83
CA ALA A 47 10.94 1.73 -4.39
C ALA A 47 10.86 1.52 -2.87
N ALA A 48 9.96 2.23 -2.21
CA ALA A 48 9.76 2.15 -0.78
C ALA A 48 8.28 2.31 -0.42
N PHE A 49 7.89 1.76 0.72
CA PHE A 49 6.57 1.99 1.31
C PHE A 49 6.40 3.47 1.71
N VAL A 50 5.23 4.01 1.42
CA VAL A 50 4.81 5.34 1.88
C VAL A 50 3.29 5.43 1.86
N ASP A 51 2.68 5.89 2.92
CA ASP A 51 1.21 5.94 3.10
C ASP A 51 0.61 7.33 2.85
N THR A 52 1.45 8.38 2.82
CA THR A 52 1.01 9.77 2.66
C THR A 52 1.80 10.51 1.57
N PRO A 53 1.18 11.51 0.90
CA PRO A 53 1.91 12.38 -0.04
C PRO A 53 3.05 13.17 0.60
N GLU A 54 2.91 13.52 1.87
CA GLU A 54 3.93 14.22 2.66
C GLU A 54 5.15 13.31 2.86
N GLY A 55 4.94 12.07 3.29
CA GLY A 55 6.00 11.06 3.42
C GLY A 55 6.70 10.79 2.08
N ALA A 56 5.96 10.79 0.96
CA ALA A 56 6.57 10.66 -0.36
C ALA A 56 7.54 11.81 -0.68
N LYS A 57 7.21 13.04 -0.30
CA LYS A 57 8.11 14.20 -0.45
C LYS A 57 9.32 14.11 0.47
N GLU A 58 9.15 13.63 1.68
CA GLU A 58 10.26 13.43 2.64
C GLU A 58 11.26 12.40 2.09
N ILE A 59 10.79 11.25 1.59
CA ILE A 59 11.65 10.25 0.95
C ILE A 59 12.38 10.85 -0.26
N TRP A 60 11.67 11.57 -1.13
CA TRP A 60 12.29 12.22 -2.27
C TRP A 60 13.37 13.24 -1.85
N HIS A 61 13.10 14.08 -0.85
CA HIS A 61 14.11 15.01 -0.32
C HIS A 61 15.32 14.29 0.27
N ALA A 62 15.11 13.19 0.98
CA ALA A 62 16.21 12.36 1.49
C ALA A 62 17.07 11.80 0.36
N ARG A 63 16.46 11.37 -0.76
CA ARG A 63 17.19 10.92 -1.96
C ARG A 63 17.94 12.06 -2.63
N LYS A 64 17.40 13.28 -2.65
CA LYS A 64 18.14 14.45 -3.14
C LYS A 64 19.40 14.71 -2.34
N VAL A 65 19.34 14.61 -1.02
CA VAL A 65 20.51 14.74 -0.16
C VAL A 65 21.51 13.59 -0.37
N GLN A 66 21.02 12.35 -0.48
CA GLN A 66 21.83 11.16 -0.66
C GLN A 66 22.62 11.18 -1.98
N TYR A 67 21.98 11.66 -3.06
CA TYR A 67 22.51 11.69 -4.41
C TYR A 67 22.88 13.10 -4.89
N ASP A 68 23.24 13.99 -3.95
CA ASP A 68 23.57 15.40 -4.20
C ASP A 68 24.90 15.58 -4.93
N ASN A 69 24.93 15.23 -6.21
CA ASN A 69 26.08 15.41 -7.10
C ASN A 69 25.69 15.78 -8.54
N GLY A 70 24.60 16.55 -8.66
CA GLY A 70 24.16 17.12 -9.96
C GLY A 70 23.28 16.20 -10.81
N GLY A 71 22.73 15.13 -10.24
CA GLY A 71 21.75 14.27 -10.90
C GLY A 71 20.32 14.80 -10.80
N HIS A 72 19.44 14.33 -11.69
CA HIS A 72 17.98 14.50 -11.56
C HIS A 72 17.43 13.40 -10.66
N ILE A 73 16.59 13.76 -9.70
CA ILE A 73 15.93 12.81 -8.79
C ILE A 73 14.42 12.85 -9.03
N VAL A 74 13.99 12.07 -9.97
CA VAL A 74 12.58 11.94 -10.38
C VAL A 74 11.82 11.07 -9.39
N TYR A 75 10.53 11.30 -9.23
CA TYR A 75 9.68 10.39 -8.43
C TYR A 75 8.29 10.20 -9.02
N ALA A 76 7.67 9.09 -8.63
CA ALA A 76 6.25 8.82 -8.76
C ALA A 76 5.75 8.07 -7.54
N PHE A 77 4.55 8.37 -7.05
CA PHE A 77 3.95 7.66 -5.92
C PHE A 77 2.45 7.41 -6.12
N ILE A 78 1.96 6.39 -5.43
CA ILE A 78 0.54 6.08 -5.23
C ILE A 78 0.34 5.82 -3.75
N THR A 79 -0.63 6.50 -3.12
CA THR A 79 -0.98 6.33 -1.71
C THR A 79 -2.49 6.24 -1.51
N GLY A 80 -2.86 5.82 -0.30
CA GLY A 80 -4.24 5.63 0.12
C GLY A 80 -4.74 4.20 -0.05
N PRO A 81 -5.72 3.78 0.76
CA PRO A 81 -6.22 2.40 0.79
C PRO A 81 -6.74 1.89 -0.56
N GLN A 82 -7.21 2.81 -1.41
CA GLN A 82 -7.73 2.51 -2.75
C GLN A 82 -6.77 2.94 -3.86
N GLY A 83 -5.55 3.40 -3.52
CA GLY A 83 -4.57 3.89 -4.50
C GLY A 83 -5.05 5.12 -5.29
N ASN A 84 -5.88 5.96 -4.68
CA ASN A 84 -6.54 7.09 -5.33
C ASN A 84 -5.77 8.41 -5.25
N ILE A 85 -4.72 8.49 -4.43
CA ILE A 85 -3.86 9.66 -4.30
C ILE A 85 -2.55 9.39 -5.03
N MET A 86 -2.22 10.22 -6.02
CA MET A 86 -1.07 9.98 -6.88
C MET A 86 -0.31 11.28 -7.15
N GLY A 87 1.00 11.15 -7.32
CA GLY A 87 1.83 12.28 -7.71
C GLY A 87 3.11 11.85 -8.42
N CYS A 88 3.70 12.77 -9.14
CA CYS A 88 4.99 12.57 -9.79
C CYS A 88 5.70 13.89 -10.08
N SER A 89 7.02 13.83 -10.30
CA SER A 89 7.85 14.98 -10.71
C SER A 89 8.92 14.54 -11.68
N ASP A 90 9.19 15.38 -12.67
CA ASP A 90 10.29 15.18 -13.63
C ASP A 90 11.62 15.74 -13.10
N ASP A 91 11.64 16.49 -12.00
CA ASP A 91 12.84 17.09 -11.36
C ASP A 91 13.87 17.66 -12.34
N GLY A 92 13.41 18.50 -13.28
CA GLY A 92 14.27 19.14 -14.27
C GLY A 92 14.56 18.34 -15.55
N GLU A 93 14.11 17.10 -15.66
CA GLU A 93 14.04 16.41 -16.95
C GLU A 93 12.98 17.07 -17.85
N PRO A 94 13.04 16.88 -19.18
CA PRO A 94 12.00 17.39 -20.08
C PRO A 94 10.60 16.96 -19.65
N SER A 95 9.67 17.89 -19.64
CA SER A 95 8.32 17.68 -19.10
C SER A 95 7.64 16.42 -19.66
N GLY A 96 7.16 15.57 -18.76
CA GLY A 96 6.43 14.33 -19.06
C GLY A 96 7.32 13.16 -19.54
N THR A 97 8.64 13.30 -19.48
CA THR A 97 9.55 12.24 -19.96
C THR A 97 10.02 11.29 -18.85
N ALA A 98 9.75 11.60 -17.58
CA ALA A 98 10.28 10.84 -16.45
C ALA A 98 9.21 10.45 -15.42
N GLY A 99 8.66 11.37 -14.68
CA GLY A 99 7.71 11.08 -13.62
C GLY A 99 6.42 10.42 -14.10
N ARG A 100 5.84 10.92 -15.21
CA ARG A 100 4.63 10.32 -15.80
C ARG A 100 4.82 8.89 -16.31
N PRO A 101 5.92 8.54 -17.05
CA PRO A 101 6.23 7.17 -17.41
C PRO A 101 6.36 6.22 -16.21
N MET A 102 7.04 6.65 -15.14
CA MET A 102 7.16 5.88 -13.91
C MET A 102 5.80 5.66 -13.24
N LEU A 103 4.97 6.72 -13.16
CA LEU A 103 3.62 6.61 -12.61
C LEU A 103 2.73 5.66 -13.42
N ALA A 104 2.88 5.64 -14.75
CA ALA A 104 2.14 4.71 -15.60
C ALA A 104 2.49 3.24 -15.31
N VAL A 105 3.77 2.94 -15.09
CA VAL A 105 4.22 1.60 -14.67
C VAL A 105 3.68 1.26 -13.29
N LEU A 106 3.76 2.21 -12.35
CA LEU A 106 3.28 2.01 -10.99
C LEU A 106 1.77 1.74 -10.93
N LYS A 107 0.97 2.45 -11.73
CA LYS A 107 -0.46 2.15 -11.88
C LYS A 107 -0.74 0.74 -12.40
N GLY A 108 0.09 0.24 -13.29
CA GLY A 108 -0.03 -1.12 -13.83
C GLY A 108 0.44 -2.22 -12.87
N SER A 109 1.11 -1.89 -11.78
CA SER A 109 1.63 -2.88 -10.83
C SER A 109 0.59 -3.41 -9.83
N GLY A 110 -0.52 -2.68 -9.62
CA GLY A 110 -1.51 -2.99 -8.59
C GLY A 110 -1.07 -2.64 -7.16
N LEU A 111 0.10 -1.99 -7.00
CA LEU A 111 0.60 -1.54 -5.71
C LEU A 111 -0.03 -0.22 -5.29
N THR A 112 -0.29 -0.08 -4.01
CA THR A 112 -0.56 1.19 -3.34
C THR A 112 0.46 1.42 -2.22
N ASN A 113 0.42 2.60 -1.61
CA ASN A 113 1.32 2.98 -0.52
C ASN A 113 2.79 2.79 -0.90
N VAL A 114 3.16 3.29 -2.09
CA VAL A 114 4.49 3.12 -2.66
C VAL A 114 4.97 4.38 -3.37
N ILE A 115 6.24 4.70 -3.18
CA ILE A 115 6.98 5.67 -3.98
C ILE A 115 8.10 4.98 -4.74
N ILE A 116 8.32 5.38 -5.98
CA ILE A 116 9.53 5.06 -6.74
C ILE A 116 10.29 6.35 -6.96
N THR A 117 11.57 6.35 -6.62
CA THR A 117 12.52 7.42 -6.95
C THR A 117 13.52 6.91 -7.98
N ALA A 118 13.93 7.77 -8.91
CA ALA A 118 14.95 7.44 -9.90
C ALA A 118 15.98 8.57 -9.99
N ALA A 119 17.21 8.28 -9.59
CA ALA A 119 18.35 9.17 -9.75
C ALA A 119 19.03 8.92 -11.11
N ARG A 120 19.36 9.98 -11.85
CA ARG A 120 20.06 9.88 -13.13
C ARG A 120 21.26 10.82 -13.17
N TRP A 121 22.40 10.27 -13.62
CA TRP A 121 23.60 11.03 -13.96
C TRP A 121 23.82 10.96 -15.47
N PHE A 122 23.95 12.11 -16.10
CA PHE A 122 24.16 12.23 -17.56
C PHE A 122 25.50 11.68 -17.97
N GLY A 123 25.53 10.78 -18.93
CA GLY A 123 26.74 10.12 -19.44
C GLY A 123 27.34 10.72 -20.74
N GLY A 124 27.06 12.00 -21.03
CA GLY A 124 27.59 12.68 -22.20
C GLY A 124 26.80 12.47 -23.52
N THR A 125 25.94 11.43 -23.59
CA THR A 125 25.15 11.15 -24.79
C THR A 125 23.67 11.39 -24.52
N LYS A 126 23.01 12.27 -25.27
CA LYS A 126 21.57 12.54 -25.10
C LYS A 126 20.74 11.33 -25.50
N LEU A 127 19.80 10.95 -24.60
CA LEU A 127 18.86 9.87 -24.85
C LEU A 127 17.73 10.28 -25.81
N GLY A 128 17.39 11.57 -25.85
CA GLY A 128 16.20 12.10 -26.49
C GLY A 128 14.92 11.82 -25.65
N THR A 129 13.81 12.49 -25.98
CA THR A 129 12.55 12.38 -25.21
C THR A 129 12.04 10.94 -25.16
N GLY A 130 11.98 10.23 -26.28
CA GLY A 130 11.58 8.82 -26.33
C GLY A 130 12.52 7.88 -25.56
N GLY A 131 13.83 8.16 -25.60
CA GLY A 131 14.83 7.40 -24.82
C GLY A 131 14.69 7.62 -23.31
N LEU A 132 14.35 8.85 -22.88
CA LEU A 132 14.08 9.16 -21.48
C LEU A 132 12.82 8.44 -20.99
N VAL A 133 11.71 8.55 -21.73
CA VAL A 133 10.46 7.84 -21.41
C VAL A 133 10.72 6.34 -21.20
N ARG A 134 11.46 5.71 -22.11
CA ARG A 134 11.81 4.30 -22.00
C ARG A 134 12.67 4.03 -20.78
N ALA A 135 13.74 4.79 -20.56
CA ALA A 135 14.66 4.60 -19.44
C ALA A 135 13.96 4.75 -18.09
N TYR A 136 13.10 5.76 -17.90
CA TYR A 136 12.35 5.93 -16.65
C TYR A 136 11.24 4.90 -16.45
N SER A 137 10.62 4.41 -17.53
CA SER A 137 9.72 3.25 -17.43
C SER A 137 10.47 2.00 -17.01
N ASP A 138 11.69 1.79 -17.53
CA ASP A 138 12.54 0.65 -17.15
C ASP A 138 13.04 0.79 -15.72
N CYS A 139 13.35 2.00 -15.22
CA CYS A 139 13.61 2.28 -13.80
C CYS A 139 12.50 1.72 -12.92
N ALA A 140 11.25 2.11 -13.21
CA ALA A 140 10.12 1.69 -12.42
C ALA A 140 9.90 0.17 -12.49
N ARG A 141 10.03 -0.45 -13.66
CA ARG A 141 9.91 -1.90 -13.81
C ARG A 141 10.97 -2.65 -13.00
N LEU A 142 12.24 -2.26 -13.15
CA LEU A 142 13.36 -2.90 -12.45
C LEU A 142 13.25 -2.74 -10.92
N ALA A 143 12.83 -1.55 -10.44
CA ALA A 143 12.59 -1.35 -9.02
C ALA A 143 11.49 -2.28 -8.47
N LEU A 144 10.52 -2.68 -9.29
CA LEU A 144 9.40 -3.53 -8.87
C LEU A 144 9.60 -5.02 -9.21
N GLU A 145 10.60 -5.38 -10.03
CA GLU A 145 10.77 -6.75 -10.55
C GLU A 145 10.93 -7.81 -9.45
N ASN A 146 11.62 -7.46 -8.36
CA ASN A 146 11.86 -8.35 -7.22
C ASN A 146 11.16 -7.86 -5.94
N ALA A 147 10.07 -7.11 -6.08
CA ALA A 147 9.34 -6.55 -4.95
C ALA A 147 8.66 -7.66 -4.12
N ILE A 148 8.98 -7.70 -2.84
CA ILE A 148 8.24 -8.52 -1.87
C ILE A 148 7.01 -7.73 -1.45
N THR A 149 5.83 -8.26 -1.75
CA THR A 149 4.56 -7.60 -1.51
C THR A 149 3.75 -8.30 -0.44
N ALA A 150 2.81 -7.57 0.19
CA ALA A 150 1.77 -8.13 1.02
C ALA A 150 0.43 -7.46 0.70
N GLU A 151 -0.65 -8.12 1.07
CA GLU A 151 -2.00 -7.59 0.90
C GLU A 151 -2.28 -6.50 1.94
N LEU A 152 -2.78 -5.36 1.48
CA LEU A 152 -3.33 -4.32 2.33
C LEU A 152 -4.78 -4.69 2.64
N VAL A 153 -4.99 -5.27 3.80
CA VAL A 153 -6.31 -5.65 4.27
C VAL A 153 -6.90 -4.47 5.05
N PRO A 154 -8.03 -3.90 4.64
CA PRO A 154 -8.69 -2.85 5.42
C PRO A 154 -9.08 -3.38 6.80
N MET A 155 -8.68 -2.65 7.84
CA MET A 155 -9.01 -2.98 9.23
C MET A 155 -9.98 -1.93 9.78
N GLU A 156 -10.92 -2.35 10.60
CA GLU A 156 -11.86 -1.49 11.31
C GLU A 156 -11.68 -1.67 12.82
N GLU A 157 -11.64 -0.56 13.53
CA GLU A 157 -11.70 -0.56 15.00
C GLU A 157 -13.14 -0.38 15.45
N PHE A 158 -13.60 -1.18 16.38
CA PHE A 158 -14.88 -0.99 17.05
C PHE A 158 -14.83 -1.38 18.52
N GLY A 159 -15.72 -0.75 19.30
CA GLY A 159 -15.94 -1.11 20.70
C GLY A 159 -17.22 -1.90 20.89
N VAL A 160 -17.21 -2.85 21.81
CA VAL A 160 -18.43 -3.52 22.28
C VAL A 160 -18.52 -3.42 23.79
N VAL A 161 -19.68 -2.98 24.30
CA VAL A 161 -20.01 -2.96 25.72
C VAL A 161 -21.01 -4.08 26.00
N LEU A 162 -20.70 -4.96 26.98
CA LEU A 162 -21.47 -6.14 27.28
C LEU A 162 -21.46 -6.47 28.78
N PRO A 163 -22.51 -7.17 29.29
CA PRO A 163 -22.55 -7.62 30.67
C PRO A 163 -21.50 -8.70 30.97
N TYR A 164 -20.95 -8.69 32.19
CA TYR A 164 -19.90 -9.62 32.65
C TYR A 164 -20.17 -11.13 32.35
N PRO A 165 -21.38 -11.67 32.46
CA PRO A 165 -21.61 -13.10 32.19
C PRO A 165 -21.28 -13.54 30.78
N TYR A 166 -21.23 -12.60 29.81
CA TYR A 166 -20.92 -12.88 28.41
C TYR A 166 -19.47 -12.63 28.04
N TYR A 167 -18.65 -12.05 28.93
CA TYR A 167 -17.30 -11.60 28.63
C TYR A 167 -16.41 -12.70 28.04
N GLU A 168 -16.27 -13.83 28.71
CA GLU A 168 -15.40 -14.92 28.26
C GLU A 168 -15.85 -15.51 26.92
N GLN A 169 -17.15 -15.60 26.68
CA GLN A 169 -17.68 -16.13 25.43
C GLN A 169 -17.50 -15.12 24.29
N ALA A 170 -17.73 -13.83 24.56
CA ALA A 170 -17.49 -12.76 23.59
C ALA A 170 -16.01 -12.67 23.20
N LYS A 171 -15.10 -12.81 24.17
CA LYS A 171 -13.67 -12.80 23.93
C LYS A 171 -13.24 -13.95 22.99
N ARG A 172 -13.73 -15.17 23.24
CA ARG A 172 -13.48 -16.33 22.36
C ARG A 172 -14.06 -16.12 20.95
N LEU A 173 -15.24 -15.50 20.87
CA LEU A 173 -15.86 -15.19 19.58
C LEU A 173 -15.04 -14.15 18.82
N ILE A 174 -14.62 -13.06 19.46
CA ILE A 174 -13.74 -12.04 18.88
C ILE A 174 -12.44 -12.67 18.36
N ASP A 175 -11.80 -13.52 19.16
CA ASP A 175 -10.57 -14.24 18.78
C ASP A 175 -10.81 -15.18 17.57
N SER A 176 -11.94 -15.89 17.52
CA SER A 176 -12.28 -16.80 16.42
C SER A 176 -12.44 -16.08 15.07
N TYR A 177 -12.76 -14.80 15.09
CA TYR A 177 -12.83 -13.93 13.91
C TYR A 177 -11.47 -13.36 13.52
N GLY A 178 -10.40 -13.64 14.28
CA GLY A 178 -9.07 -13.10 14.09
C GLY A 178 -8.95 -11.61 14.42
N ALA A 179 -9.85 -11.11 15.28
CA ALA A 179 -9.80 -9.74 15.76
C ALA A 179 -8.74 -9.59 16.86
N VAL A 180 -8.06 -8.44 16.87
CA VAL A 180 -7.04 -8.10 17.88
C VAL A 180 -7.66 -7.20 18.95
N ILE A 181 -7.73 -7.69 20.19
CA ILE A 181 -8.19 -6.87 21.32
C ILE A 181 -7.11 -5.85 21.65
N LYS A 182 -7.44 -4.55 21.58
CA LYS A 182 -6.56 -3.43 21.87
C LYS A 182 -6.66 -2.97 23.31
N ALA A 183 -7.89 -2.96 23.88
CA ALA A 183 -8.13 -2.54 25.24
C ALA A 183 -9.36 -3.26 25.84
N GLU A 184 -9.33 -3.44 27.15
CA GLU A 184 -10.42 -3.97 27.94
C GLU A 184 -10.63 -3.08 29.17
N GLU A 185 -11.87 -2.59 29.37
CA GLU A 185 -12.23 -1.75 30.51
C GLU A 185 -13.33 -2.41 31.33
N PHE A 186 -13.13 -2.46 32.63
CA PHE A 186 -14.01 -3.14 33.59
C PHE A 186 -14.69 -2.11 34.50
N GLY A 187 -15.95 -1.80 34.19
CA GLY A 187 -16.79 -0.88 34.95
C GLY A 187 -18.10 -1.53 35.40
N THR A 188 -19.23 -0.87 35.21
CA THR A 188 -20.58 -1.46 35.44
C THR A 188 -20.91 -2.54 34.40
N ALA A 189 -20.25 -2.49 33.24
CA ALA A 189 -20.20 -3.48 32.18
C ALA A 189 -18.77 -3.59 31.70
N VAL A 190 -18.49 -4.59 30.86
CA VAL A 190 -17.17 -4.72 30.22
C VAL A 190 -17.19 -4.05 28.86
N THR A 191 -16.22 -3.19 28.60
CA THR A 191 -15.96 -2.62 27.28
C THR A 191 -14.75 -3.31 26.68
N ILE A 192 -14.87 -3.84 25.45
CA ILE A 192 -13.78 -4.44 24.69
C ILE A 192 -13.60 -3.60 23.42
N SER A 193 -12.41 -3.03 23.22
CA SER A 193 -12.02 -2.36 21.99
C SER A 193 -11.15 -3.30 21.18
N CYS A 194 -11.49 -3.51 19.92
CA CYS A 194 -10.77 -4.44 19.04
C CYS A 194 -10.66 -3.91 17.63
N GLU A 195 -9.67 -4.43 16.92
CA GLU A 195 -9.40 -4.19 15.51
C GLU A 195 -9.57 -5.50 14.73
N ILE A 196 -10.30 -5.45 13.64
CA ILE A 196 -10.65 -6.62 12.83
C ILE A 196 -10.68 -6.24 11.35
N VAL A 197 -10.50 -7.22 10.48
CA VAL A 197 -10.74 -7.06 9.05
C VAL A 197 -12.15 -6.51 8.78
N GLU A 198 -12.25 -5.37 8.09
CA GLU A 198 -13.50 -4.62 7.85
C GLU A 198 -14.65 -5.51 7.41
N GLU A 199 -14.40 -6.45 6.51
CA GLU A 199 -15.42 -7.38 5.98
C GLU A 199 -16.04 -8.30 7.02
N ARG A 200 -15.32 -8.58 8.11
CA ARG A 200 -15.76 -9.48 9.18
C ARG A 200 -16.55 -8.77 10.27
N VAL A 201 -16.52 -7.44 10.29
CA VAL A 201 -17.11 -6.60 11.34
C VAL A 201 -18.60 -6.88 11.51
N GLU A 202 -19.38 -6.79 10.45
CA GLU A 202 -20.85 -6.93 10.54
C GLU A 202 -21.28 -8.34 10.94
N ASN A 203 -20.54 -9.36 10.50
CA ASN A 203 -20.81 -10.74 10.93
C ASN A 203 -20.48 -10.92 12.42
N LEU A 204 -19.36 -10.40 12.88
CA LEU A 204 -18.98 -10.45 14.29
C LEU A 204 -19.99 -9.67 15.17
N LYS A 205 -20.38 -8.47 14.75
CA LYS A 205 -21.41 -7.67 15.45
C LYS A 205 -22.74 -8.41 15.55
N LYS A 206 -23.13 -9.12 14.49
CA LYS A 206 -24.34 -9.95 14.48
C LYS A 206 -24.25 -11.08 15.52
N GLU A 207 -23.17 -11.85 15.50
CA GLU A 207 -23.00 -12.98 16.43
C GLU A 207 -22.86 -12.52 17.89
N LEU A 208 -22.21 -11.37 18.15
CA LEU A 208 -22.16 -10.76 19.48
C LEU A 208 -23.55 -10.34 19.98
N ARG A 209 -24.43 -9.83 19.11
CA ARG A 209 -25.83 -9.55 19.48
C ARG A 209 -26.58 -10.83 19.81
N GLU A 210 -26.43 -11.89 19.04
CA GLU A 210 -27.05 -13.19 19.28
C GLU A 210 -26.55 -13.80 20.59
N LEU A 211 -25.23 -13.84 20.78
CA LEU A 211 -24.60 -14.35 22.02
C LEU A 211 -25.12 -13.66 23.29
N THR A 212 -25.25 -12.34 23.23
CA THR A 212 -25.67 -11.52 24.40
C THR A 212 -27.19 -11.37 24.53
N CYS A 213 -27.99 -12.02 23.69
CA CYS A 213 -29.43 -11.79 23.59
C CYS A 213 -29.75 -10.29 23.43
N ALA A 214 -29.03 -9.60 22.54
CA ALA A 214 -29.10 -8.17 22.26
C ALA A 214 -28.82 -7.24 23.48
N LYS A 215 -28.12 -7.72 24.48
CA LYS A 215 -27.71 -6.92 25.67
C LYS A 215 -26.39 -6.21 25.49
N CYS A 216 -25.69 -6.39 24.36
CA CYS A 216 -24.51 -5.60 24.00
C CYS A 216 -24.88 -4.38 23.16
N HIS A 217 -24.03 -3.36 23.18
CA HIS A 217 -24.06 -2.25 22.22
C HIS A 217 -22.65 -1.95 21.71
N PHE A 218 -22.57 -1.38 20.52
CA PHE A 218 -21.30 -1.06 19.86
C PHE A 218 -21.02 0.43 19.94
N LEU A 219 -19.74 0.80 20.04
CA LEU A 219 -19.25 2.17 20.11
C LEU A 219 -18.69 2.57 18.74
#